data_56a2ca9512017559e2167817c6998085
#
_entry.id   56a2ca9512017559e2167817c6998085
#
_cell.length_a   1.000
_cell.length_b   1.000
_cell.length_c   1.000
_cell.angle_alpha   90.00
_cell.angle_beta   90.00
_cell.angle_gamma   90.00
#
_symmetry.space_group_name_H-M   'P 1'
#
loop_
_entity.id
_entity.type
_entity.pdbx_description
1 polymer ?
#
loop_
_entity_poly.entity_id
_entity_poly.type
_entity_poly.pdbx_seq_one_letter_code
_entity_poly.pdbx_strand_id
1 'polypeptide(L)'
;MYPPSYFTESRPEILLQVMRENSFATLVTAAGGVPVVSHVPVLIDDGGAAGGIKIRGHVSRANPHGVQLEGSGEVLAIFNGPHGYVSPSWYEAPRNVPTWNYVTVHAYGRARLLDPSELGAQLSDLVERHERDAVTPWRLESLPEGYAEKLMRAIVGFEIAVERLESTLKLSQNRSSEDQRRVREQMSSSVDPTTRDVARWMARLMNGDVDAVVGKP
;
A
#
# COMPACT_ATOMS: atom_id res chain seq x y z
N MET A 1 5.59 -13.97 1.44
CA MET A 1 5.38 -14.30 -0.02
C MET A 1 6.47 -15.24 -0.53
N TYR A 2 6.26 -15.91 -1.67
CA TYR A 2 7.27 -16.77 -2.30
C TYR A 2 7.41 -16.43 -3.79
N PRO A 3 7.88 -15.22 -4.14
CA PRO A 3 8.15 -14.88 -5.53
C PRO A 3 9.52 -15.41 -5.97
N PRO A 4 9.69 -15.83 -7.24
CA PRO A 4 11.01 -15.94 -7.83
C PRO A 4 11.78 -14.61 -7.72
N SER A 5 13.11 -14.68 -7.60
CA SER A 5 13.96 -13.50 -7.35
C SER A 5 13.79 -12.37 -8.37
N TYR A 6 13.52 -12.69 -9.63
CA TYR A 6 13.29 -11.71 -10.69
C TYR A 6 11.96 -10.93 -10.58
N PHE A 7 11.06 -11.31 -9.66
CA PHE A 7 9.85 -10.56 -9.32
C PHE A 7 9.92 -9.87 -7.97
N THR A 8 11.01 -10.06 -7.24
CA THR A 8 11.22 -9.42 -5.94
C THR A 8 11.82 -8.03 -6.16
N GLU A 9 11.23 -7.02 -5.58
CA GLU A 9 11.78 -5.67 -5.49
C GLU A 9 12.29 -5.43 -4.07
N SER A 10 13.47 -4.83 -3.94
CA SER A 10 14.08 -4.56 -2.64
C SER A 10 14.44 -3.09 -2.42
N ARG A 11 14.31 -2.26 -3.46
CA ARG A 11 14.60 -0.82 -3.36
C ARG A 11 13.55 -0.15 -2.46
N PRO A 12 13.96 0.44 -1.32
CA PRO A 12 13.02 1.00 -0.35
C PRO A 12 12.09 2.07 -0.95
N GLU A 13 12.62 2.92 -1.82
CA GLU A 13 11.87 3.99 -2.47
C GLU A 13 10.72 3.46 -3.32
N ILE A 14 10.92 2.34 -4.02
CA ILE A 14 9.87 1.69 -4.83
C ILE A 14 8.81 1.08 -3.92
N LEU A 15 9.23 0.39 -2.85
CA LEU A 15 8.30 -0.24 -1.91
C LEU A 15 7.44 0.81 -1.20
N LEU A 16 8.06 1.89 -0.72
CA LEU A 16 7.34 3.01 -0.10
C LEU A 16 6.32 3.63 -1.06
N GLN A 17 6.69 3.75 -2.33
CA GLN A 17 5.75 4.27 -3.31
C GLN A 17 4.56 3.34 -3.53
N VAL A 18 4.79 2.02 -3.71
CA VAL A 18 3.69 1.05 -3.81
C VAL A 18 2.75 1.18 -2.61
N MET A 19 3.30 1.29 -1.39
CA MET A 19 2.52 1.44 -0.17
C MET A 19 1.73 2.75 -0.15
N ARG A 20 2.35 3.87 -0.53
CA ARG A 20 1.73 5.20 -0.54
C ARG A 20 0.65 5.35 -1.62
N GLU A 21 0.85 4.78 -2.80
CA GLU A 21 -0.14 4.76 -3.88
C GLU A 21 -1.34 3.84 -3.56
N ASN A 22 -1.16 2.85 -2.68
CA ASN A 22 -2.17 1.87 -2.31
C ASN A 22 -2.46 1.86 -0.81
N SER A 23 -2.63 3.05 -0.23
CA SER A 23 -2.71 3.28 1.22
C SER A 23 -4.02 2.81 1.89
N PHE A 24 -4.98 2.25 1.14
CA PHE A 24 -6.11 1.51 1.70
C PHE A 24 -5.70 0.06 1.91
N ALA A 25 -5.03 -0.20 3.03
CA ALA A 25 -4.36 -1.46 3.31
C ALA A 25 -5.29 -2.52 3.92
N THR A 26 -4.94 -3.78 3.69
CA THR A 26 -5.51 -4.92 4.42
C THR A 26 -4.62 -5.23 5.63
N LEU A 27 -5.16 -5.03 6.82
CA LEU A 27 -4.50 -5.30 8.08
C LEU A 27 -4.89 -6.70 8.58
N VAL A 28 -3.90 -7.50 8.97
CA VAL A 28 -4.10 -8.88 9.43
C VAL A 28 -3.36 -9.10 10.75
N THR A 29 -4.05 -9.65 11.74
CA THR A 29 -3.46 -10.19 12.97
C THR A 29 -3.92 -11.64 13.14
N ALA A 30 -3.15 -12.44 13.86
CA ALA A 30 -3.44 -13.85 14.08
C ALA A 30 -3.40 -14.25 15.57
N ALA A 31 -3.71 -13.32 16.46
CA ALA A 31 -3.83 -13.63 17.88
C ALA A 31 -4.92 -14.69 18.11
N GLY A 32 -4.57 -15.78 18.78
CA GLY A 32 -5.52 -16.88 19.03
C GLY A 32 -5.72 -17.86 17.87
N GLY A 33 -4.88 -17.80 16.82
CA GLY A 33 -4.85 -18.81 15.75
C GLY A 33 -5.86 -18.55 14.60
N VAL A 34 -6.84 -17.69 14.79
CA VAL A 34 -7.77 -17.29 13.72
C VAL A 34 -7.39 -15.88 13.24
N PRO A 35 -7.09 -15.69 11.94
CA PRO A 35 -6.80 -14.34 11.43
C PRO A 35 -7.99 -13.41 11.56
N VAL A 36 -7.74 -12.20 12.08
CA VAL A 36 -8.67 -11.08 12.01
C VAL A 36 -8.19 -10.14 10.92
N VAL A 37 -9.12 -9.67 10.09
CA VAL A 37 -8.82 -8.85 8.91
C VAL A 37 -9.64 -7.57 8.96
N SER A 38 -8.98 -6.42 8.71
CA SER A 38 -9.64 -5.13 8.52
C SER A 38 -9.05 -4.43 7.30
N HIS A 39 -9.87 -3.62 6.61
CA HIS A 39 -9.41 -2.74 5.54
C HIS A 39 -9.44 -1.32 6.07
N VAL A 40 -8.29 -0.65 6.04
CA VAL A 40 -8.12 0.65 6.70
C VAL A 40 -7.26 1.59 5.86
N PRO A 41 -7.60 2.88 5.78
CA PRO A 41 -6.70 3.87 5.24
C PRO A 41 -5.54 4.08 6.23
N VAL A 42 -4.31 4.16 5.71
CA VAL A 42 -3.12 4.32 6.51
C VAL A 42 -2.21 5.42 5.96
N LEU A 43 -1.41 6.00 6.84
CA LEU A 43 -0.27 6.84 6.50
C LEU A 43 1.02 6.03 6.58
N ILE A 44 1.94 6.28 5.66
CA ILE A 44 3.25 5.62 5.59
C ILE A 44 4.34 6.67 5.78
N ASP A 45 5.02 6.61 6.90
CA ASP A 45 6.17 7.45 7.24
C ASP A 45 7.46 6.66 6.98
N ASP A 46 8.42 7.26 6.30
CA ASP A 46 9.72 6.62 6.01
C ASP A 46 10.75 6.75 7.13
N GLY A 47 10.39 7.52 8.17
CA GLY A 47 11.24 7.72 9.35
C GLY A 47 12.48 8.57 9.10
N GLY A 48 12.69 9.09 7.89
CA GLY A 48 13.87 9.89 7.53
C GLY A 48 15.18 9.13 7.71
N ALA A 49 16.28 9.86 7.86
CA ALA A 49 17.64 9.30 7.91
C ALA A 49 17.95 8.43 9.15
N ALA A 50 17.13 8.45 10.19
CA ALA A 50 17.38 7.77 11.47
C ALA A 50 16.22 6.87 11.95
N GLY A 51 15.10 6.81 11.22
CA GLY A 51 13.93 6.06 11.64
C GLY A 51 13.56 4.93 10.68
N GLY A 52 12.95 3.85 11.19
CA GLY A 52 12.36 2.80 10.37
C GLY A 52 10.99 3.23 9.80
N ILE A 53 10.52 2.49 8.82
CA ILE A 53 9.19 2.71 8.22
C ILE A 53 8.11 2.51 9.30
N LYS A 54 7.17 3.43 9.36
CA LYS A 54 6.01 3.36 10.23
C LYS A 54 4.72 3.44 9.43
N ILE A 55 3.74 2.66 9.86
CA ILE A 55 2.39 2.68 9.29
C ILE A 55 1.44 3.12 10.39
N ARG A 56 0.76 4.26 10.19
CA ARG A 56 -0.21 4.79 11.15
C ARG A 56 -1.63 4.72 10.60
N GLY A 57 -2.58 4.35 11.43
CA GLY A 57 -3.97 4.26 11.06
C GLY A 57 -4.88 4.21 12.29
N HIS A 58 -6.16 4.01 12.08
CA HIS A 58 -7.12 3.80 13.15
C HIS A 58 -8.21 2.82 12.74
N VAL A 59 -8.83 2.20 13.74
CA VAL A 59 -10.00 1.34 13.60
C VAL A 59 -11.12 1.83 14.52
N SER A 60 -12.36 1.44 14.26
CA SER A 60 -13.43 1.64 15.23
C SER A 60 -13.08 0.96 16.56
N ARG A 61 -13.39 1.57 17.68
CA ARG A 61 -13.23 0.97 19.02
C ARG A 61 -14.04 -0.31 19.19
N ALA A 62 -15.14 -0.43 18.46
CA ALA A 62 -15.96 -1.64 18.43
C ALA A 62 -15.37 -2.77 17.55
N ASN A 63 -14.32 -2.47 16.76
CA ASN A 63 -13.65 -3.47 15.95
C ASN A 63 -12.75 -4.35 16.84
N PRO A 64 -12.92 -5.70 16.84
CA PRO A 64 -12.07 -6.62 17.60
C PRO A 64 -10.57 -6.44 17.32
N HIS A 65 -10.19 -5.95 16.15
CA HIS A 65 -8.81 -5.66 15.78
C HIS A 65 -8.14 -4.65 16.71
N GLY A 66 -8.90 -3.64 17.22
CA GLY A 66 -8.38 -2.66 18.17
C GLY A 66 -7.79 -3.28 19.44
N VAL A 67 -8.40 -4.37 19.94
CA VAL A 67 -7.89 -5.11 21.10
C VAL A 67 -6.71 -6.00 20.71
N GLN A 68 -6.73 -6.59 19.54
CA GLN A 68 -5.68 -7.51 19.10
C GLN A 68 -4.37 -6.80 18.77
N LEU A 69 -4.43 -5.55 18.27
CA LEU A 69 -3.24 -4.77 17.93
C LEU A 69 -2.29 -4.55 19.12
N GLU A 70 -2.82 -4.47 20.34
CA GLU A 70 -2.02 -4.25 21.55
C GLU A 70 -1.22 -5.47 22.03
N GLY A 71 -1.56 -6.67 21.57
CA GLY A 71 -0.96 -7.91 22.08
C GLY A 71 -0.70 -9.00 21.05
N SER A 72 -0.89 -8.69 19.78
CA SER A 72 -0.90 -9.70 18.70
C SER A 72 0.47 -10.25 18.29
N GLY A 73 1.57 -9.70 18.80
CA GLY A 73 2.90 -10.02 18.29
C GLY A 73 3.14 -9.39 16.92
N GLU A 74 3.39 -10.17 15.88
CA GLU A 74 3.59 -9.68 14.51
C GLU A 74 2.25 -9.33 13.85
N VAL A 75 2.19 -8.16 13.22
CA VAL A 75 1.07 -7.67 12.43
C VAL A 75 1.49 -7.62 10.97
N LEU A 76 0.59 -7.98 10.07
CA LEU A 76 0.79 -7.87 8.63
C LEU A 76 -0.13 -6.81 8.03
N ALA A 77 0.47 -5.82 7.36
CA ALA A 77 -0.24 -4.89 6.49
C ALA A 77 0.04 -5.24 5.02
N ILE A 78 -1.01 -5.47 4.23
CA ILE A 78 -0.92 -5.83 2.82
C ILE A 78 -1.36 -4.63 1.97
N PHE A 79 -0.48 -4.22 1.07
CA PHE A 79 -0.73 -3.18 0.08
C PHE A 79 -0.90 -3.82 -1.28
N ASN A 80 -2.15 -3.91 -1.73
CA ASN A 80 -2.48 -4.45 -3.04
C ASN A 80 -2.48 -3.33 -4.07
N GLY A 81 -1.49 -3.36 -4.94
CA GLY A 81 -1.40 -2.49 -6.10
C GLY A 81 -2.18 -3.02 -7.31
N PRO A 82 -1.93 -2.45 -8.49
CA PRO A 82 -2.62 -2.84 -9.71
C PRO A 82 -2.30 -4.28 -10.11
N HIS A 83 -3.26 -4.91 -10.77
CA HIS A 83 -3.14 -6.27 -11.30
C HIS A 83 -3.91 -6.38 -12.62
N GLY A 84 -3.49 -7.33 -13.46
CA GLY A 84 -4.13 -7.54 -14.75
C GLY A 84 -3.80 -8.91 -15.33
N TYR A 85 -4.76 -9.47 -16.05
CA TYR A 85 -4.60 -10.72 -16.80
C TYR A 85 -3.70 -10.50 -18.02
N VAL A 86 -2.82 -11.46 -18.29
CA VAL A 86 -1.94 -11.47 -19.47
C VAL A 86 -2.31 -12.64 -20.35
N SER A 87 -2.82 -12.34 -21.55
CA SER A 87 -3.17 -13.35 -22.53
C SER A 87 -1.92 -13.93 -23.21
N PRO A 88 -1.86 -15.26 -23.41
CA PRO A 88 -0.80 -15.88 -24.21
C PRO A 88 -0.77 -15.40 -25.67
N SER A 89 -1.89 -14.89 -26.20
CA SER A 89 -1.95 -14.34 -27.56
C SER A 89 -1.16 -13.04 -27.76
N TRP A 90 -0.72 -12.40 -26.68
CA TRP A 90 0.07 -11.19 -26.74
C TRP A 90 1.56 -11.46 -26.94
N TYR A 91 2.01 -12.69 -26.67
CA TYR A 91 3.40 -13.11 -26.86
C TYR A 91 3.70 -13.47 -28.32
N GLU A 92 4.96 -13.34 -28.69
CA GLU A 92 5.42 -13.70 -30.02
C GLU A 92 5.41 -15.23 -30.26
N ALA A 93 5.88 -15.98 -29.25
CA ALA A 93 5.95 -17.44 -29.33
C ALA A 93 4.60 -18.09 -28.96
N PRO A 94 4.14 -19.12 -29.72
CA PRO A 94 2.82 -19.72 -29.56
C PRO A 94 2.70 -20.65 -28.32
N ARG A 95 3.82 -20.98 -27.66
CA ARG A 95 3.85 -21.93 -26.52
C ARG A 95 3.89 -21.21 -25.18
N ASN A 96 2.90 -20.36 -24.94
CA ASN A 96 2.76 -19.65 -23.66
C ASN A 96 1.43 -19.99 -22.99
N VAL A 97 1.35 -19.74 -21.68
CA VAL A 97 0.16 -19.95 -20.87
C VAL A 97 -0.35 -18.62 -20.32
N PRO A 98 -1.65 -18.53 -20.00
CA PRO A 98 -2.20 -17.36 -19.30
C PRO A 98 -1.49 -17.12 -17.98
N THR A 99 -1.35 -15.83 -17.63
CA THR A 99 -0.82 -15.44 -16.32
C THR A 99 -1.41 -14.13 -15.87
N TRP A 100 -0.98 -13.65 -14.68
CA TRP A 100 -1.30 -12.33 -14.16
C TRP A 100 -0.04 -11.54 -13.92
N ASN A 101 -0.06 -10.26 -14.25
CA ASN A 101 0.86 -9.27 -13.71
C ASN A 101 0.21 -8.56 -12.54
N TYR A 102 0.99 -8.25 -11.52
CA TYR A 102 0.49 -7.60 -10.31
C TYR A 102 1.62 -6.98 -9.49
N VAL A 103 1.26 -6.03 -8.66
CA VAL A 103 2.14 -5.35 -7.71
C VAL A 103 1.56 -5.53 -6.32
N THR A 104 2.36 -5.99 -5.36
CA THR A 104 1.95 -6.08 -3.96
C THR A 104 3.13 -5.95 -3.02
N VAL A 105 2.91 -5.34 -1.85
CA VAL A 105 3.86 -5.25 -0.75
C VAL A 105 3.20 -5.74 0.52
N HIS A 106 3.91 -6.59 1.25
CA HIS A 106 3.57 -7.06 2.58
C HIS A 106 4.52 -6.41 3.58
N ALA A 107 4.00 -5.66 4.52
CA ALA A 107 4.75 -5.07 5.62
C ALA A 107 4.43 -5.81 6.92
N TYR A 108 5.45 -6.39 7.52
CA TYR A 108 5.37 -7.07 8.80
C TYR A 108 6.00 -6.20 9.88
N GLY A 109 5.40 -6.17 11.04
CA GLY A 109 5.93 -5.38 12.14
C GLY A 109 5.14 -5.53 13.43
N ARG A 110 5.44 -4.67 14.41
CA ARG A 110 4.77 -4.67 15.70
C ARG A 110 3.93 -3.43 15.87
N ALA A 111 2.69 -3.64 16.30
CA ALA A 111 1.76 -2.54 16.56
C ALA A 111 1.85 -2.05 18.01
N ARG A 112 1.63 -0.76 18.20
CA ARG A 112 1.27 -0.14 19.47
C ARG A 112 0.04 0.73 19.27
N LEU A 113 -0.71 0.95 20.31
CA LEU A 113 -1.80 1.91 20.28
C LEU A 113 -1.26 3.34 20.42
N LEU A 114 -1.93 4.28 19.77
CA LEU A 114 -1.64 5.70 19.89
C LEU A 114 -2.35 6.29 21.11
N ASP A 115 -1.70 7.22 21.78
CA ASP A 115 -2.35 8.04 22.79
C ASP A 115 -3.30 9.08 22.13
N PRO A 116 -4.15 9.78 22.90
CA PRO A 116 -5.10 10.74 22.34
C PRO A 116 -4.46 11.89 21.54
N SER A 117 -3.27 12.34 21.93
CA SER A 117 -2.53 13.40 21.24
C SER A 117 -1.97 12.90 19.90
N GLU A 118 -1.34 11.72 19.91
CA GLU A 118 -0.83 11.05 18.73
C GLU A 118 -1.95 10.72 17.73
N LEU A 119 -3.11 10.27 18.24
CA LEU A 119 -4.29 10.03 17.41
C LEU A 119 -4.78 11.32 16.75
N GLY A 120 -4.84 12.43 17.49
CA GLY A 120 -5.21 13.74 16.94
C GLY A 120 -4.27 14.17 15.80
N ALA A 121 -2.96 14.05 16.02
CA ALA A 121 -1.95 14.34 14.99
C ALA A 121 -2.12 13.43 13.75
N GLN A 122 -2.30 12.13 13.97
CA GLN A 122 -2.52 11.18 12.85
C GLN A 122 -3.76 11.51 12.03
N LEU A 123 -4.85 11.94 12.65
CA LEU A 123 -6.07 12.34 11.95
C LEU A 123 -5.87 13.64 11.14
N SER A 124 -5.15 14.61 11.70
CA SER A 124 -4.80 15.84 10.99
C SER A 124 -3.94 15.55 9.75
N ASP A 125 -2.91 14.71 9.89
CA ASP A 125 -2.05 14.30 8.77
C ASP A 125 -2.84 13.54 7.68
N LEU A 126 -3.81 12.69 8.09
CA LEU A 126 -4.66 11.94 7.16
C LEU A 126 -5.57 12.88 6.35
N VAL A 127 -6.18 13.86 7.04
CA VAL A 127 -7.01 14.89 6.40
C VAL A 127 -6.16 15.71 5.44
N GLU A 128 -5.01 16.23 5.90
CA GLU A 128 -4.12 17.02 5.05
C GLU A 128 -3.73 16.26 3.78
N ARG A 129 -3.38 14.98 3.91
CA ARG A 129 -3.01 14.14 2.76
C ARG A 129 -4.14 14.01 1.74
N HIS A 130 -5.39 13.79 2.19
CA HIS A 130 -6.51 13.51 1.29
C HIS A 130 -7.22 14.78 0.80
N GLU A 131 -7.10 15.89 1.52
CA GLU A 131 -7.71 17.17 1.16
C GLU A 131 -6.74 18.09 0.38
N ARG A 132 -5.47 17.70 0.24
CA ARG A 132 -4.41 18.53 -0.38
C ARG A 132 -4.80 19.13 -1.72
N ASP A 133 -5.45 18.32 -2.57
CA ASP A 133 -5.80 18.72 -3.95
C ASP A 133 -7.26 19.21 -4.08
N ALA A 134 -7.98 19.34 -2.95
CA ALA A 134 -9.35 19.84 -2.96
C ALA A 134 -9.38 21.34 -3.19
N VAL A 135 -10.35 21.83 -3.98
CA VAL A 135 -10.55 23.26 -4.25
C VAL A 135 -10.81 24.05 -2.96
N THR A 136 -11.49 23.41 -2.00
CA THR A 136 -11.71 23.94 -0.65
C THR A 136 -11.39 22.82 0.34
N PRO A 137 -10.12 22.73 0.81
CA PRO A 137 -9.72 21.68 1.71
C PRO A 137 -10.52 21.72 3.02
N TRP A 138 -11.08 20.57 3.40
CA TRP A 138 -11.68 20.40 4.72
C TRP A 138 -10.58 20.29 5.78
N ARG A 139 -10.84 20.83 6.97
CA ARG A 139 -9.88 20.82 8.08
C ARG A 139 -10.56 20.37 9.35
N LEU A 140 -9.82 19.66 10.21
CA LEU A 140 -10.32 19.15 11.48
C LEU A 140 -10.74 20.30 12.41
N GLU A 141 -10.04 21.42 12.34
CA GLU A 141 -10.30 22.65 13.13
C GLU A 141 -11.61 23.35 12.72
N SER A 142 -12.22 22.97 11.60
CA SER A 142 -13.54 23.47 11.20
C SER A 142 -14.69 22.90 12.03
N LEU A 143 -14.42 21.87 12.83
CA LEU A 143 -15.41 21.27 13.73
C LEU A 143 -15.65 22.16 14.95
N PRO A 144 -16.88 22.13 15.53
CA PRO A 144 -17.14 22.80 16.79
C PRO A 144 -16.19 22.34 17.92
N GLU A 145 -15.89 23.23 18.83
CA GLU A 145 -15.03 22.94 19.99
C GLU A 145 -15.49 21.66 20.73
N GLY A 146 -14.57 20.78 21.05
CA GLY A 146 -14.80 19.51 21.75
C GLY A 146 -15.49 18.41 20.89
N TYR A 147 -15.89 18.73 19.64
CA TYR A 147 -16.59 17.73 18.82
C TYR A 147 -15.63 16.67 18.24
N ALA A 148 -14.42 17.08 17.84
CA ALA A 148 -13.38 16.17 17.36
C ALA A 148 -13.02 15.15 18.45
N GLU A 149 -12.76 15.60 19.69
CA GLU A 149 -12.43 14.76 20.83
C GLU A 149 -13.56 13.76 21.17
N LYS A 150 -14.82 14.18 21.00
CA LYS A 150 -15.95 13.28 21.17
C LYS A 150 -15.94 12.15 20.13
N LEU A 151 -15.67 12.45 18.88
CA LEU A 151 -15.58 11.45 17.81
C LEU A 151 -14.37 10.53 17.97
N MET A 152 -13.22 11.07 18.37
CA MET A 152 -12.00 10.32 18.62
C MET A 152 -12.17 9.23 19.69
N ARG A 153 -13.07 9.41 20.65
CA ARG A 153 -13.39 8.37 21.64
C ARG A 153 -14.00 7.09 21.02
N ALA A 154 -14.56 7.16 19.82
CA ALA A 154 -15.15 6.02 19.12
C ALA A 154 -14.15 5.21 18.28
N ILE A 155 -12.89 5.64 18.21
CA ILE A 155 -11.83 5.00 17.43
C ILE A 155 -10.62 4.66 18.29
N VAL A 156 -9.75 3.83 17.75
CA VAL A 156 -8.46 3.44 18.33
C VAL A 156 -7.40 3.63 17.26
N GLY A 157 -6.45 4.54 17.52
CA GLY A 157 -5.28 4.75 16.68
C GLY A 157 -4.21 3.71 16.94
N PHE A 158 -3.46 3.37 15.88
CA PHE A 158 -2.32 2.48 15.98
C PHE A 158 -1.14 2.98 15.14
N GLU A 159 0.06 2.57 15.54
CA GLU A 159 1.29 2.68 14.77
C GLU A 159 1.92 1.29 14.66
N ILE A 160 2.32 0.89 13.47
CA ILE A 160 3.09 -0.34 13.22
C ILE A 160 4.52 0.08 12.89
N ALA A 161 5.47 -0.32 13.73
CA ALA A 161 6.90 -0.25 13.40
C ALA A 161 7.22 -1.42 12.45
N VAL A 162 7.55 -1.11 11.19
CA VAL A 162 7.82 -2.11 10.17
C VAL A 162 9.20 -2.72 10.39
N GLU A 163 9.24 -4.04 10.55
CA GLU A 163 10.47 -4.80 10.76
C GLU A 163 10.94 -5.49 9.47
N ARG A 164 10.00 -5.82 8.57
CA ARG A 164 10.29 -6.58 7.34
C ARG A 164 9.29 -6.23 6.23
N LEU A 165 9.83 -6.06 5.02
CA LEU A 165 9.03 -5.92 3.81
C LEU A 165 9.24 -7.14 2.90
N GLU A 166 8.18 -7.61 2.30
CA GLU A 166 8.19 -8.58 1.21
C GLU A 166 7.41 -8.01 0.04
N SER A 167 7.91 -8.19 -1.16
CA SER A 167 7.26 -7.64 -2.35
C SER A 167 7.12 -8.67 -3.46
N THR A 168 6.15 -8.46 -4.32
CA THR A 168 6.07 -9.07 -5.63
C THR A 168 5.64 -8.02 -6.65
N LEU A 169 6.56 -7.66 -7.53
CA LEU A 169 6.29 -6.85 -8.71
C LEU A 169 6.44 -7.74 -9.94
N LYS A 170 5.41 -8.55 -10.19
CA LYS A 170 5.37 -9.43 -11.36
C LYS A 170 4.86 -8.66 -12.57
N LEU A 171 5.80 -8.21 -13.42
CA LEU A 171 5.57 -7.28 -14.52
C LEU A 171 6.20 -7.80 -15.83
N SER A 172 6.22 -9.12 -16.01
CA SER A 172 6.77 -9.80 -17.20
C SER A 172 8.30 -9.70 -17.36
N GLN A 173 9.06 -9.42 -16.29
CA GLN A 173 10.53 -9.25 -16.33
C GLN A 173 11.28 -10.50 -16.83
N ASN A 174 10.65 -11.67 -16.73
CA ASN A 174 11.18 -12.95 -17.22
C ASN A 174 10.93 -13.21 -18.73
N ARG A 175 10.37 -12.22 -19.43
CA ARG A 175 10.07 -12.30 -20.88
C ARG A 175 11.10 -11.55 -21.70
N SER A 176 11.13 -11.82 -23.01
CA SER A 176 11.92 -11.02 -23.95
C SER A 176 11.48 -9.54 -23.92
N SER A 177 12.36 -8.62 -24.30
CA SER A 177 12.02 -7.20 -24.38
C SER A 177 10.84 -6.93 -25.33
N GLU A 178 10.74 -7.70 -26.41
CA GLU A 178 9.63 -7.60 -27.36
C GLU A 178 8.32 -8.07 -26.74
N ASP A 179 8.31 -9.21 -26.04
CA ASP A 179 7.11 -9.68 -25.33
C ASP A 179 6.68 -8.71 -24.22
N GLN A 180 7.63 -8.13 -23.48
CA GLN A 180 7.33 -7.09 -22.49
C GLN A 180 6.69 -5.86 -23.12
N ARG A 181 7.21 -5.40 -24.26
CA ARG A 181 6.65 -4.26 -25.01
C ARG A 181 5.21 -4.56 -25.44
N ARG A 182 4.97 -5.72 -26.04
CA ARG A 182 3.64 -6.14 -26.52
C ARG A 182 2.62 -6.25 -25.38
N VAL A 183 3.00 -6.90 -24.29
CA VAL A 183 2.15 -6.99 -23.07
C VAL A 183 1.81 -5.59 -22.54
N ARG A 184 2.78 -4.70 -22.43
CA ARG A 184 2.56 -3.33 -21.96
C ARG A 184 1.62 -2.55 -22.88
N GLU A 185 1.77 -2.67 -24.20
CA GLU A 185 0.89 -2.01 -25.18
C GLU A 185 -0.56 -2.48 -25.04
N GLN A 186 -0.78 -3.79 -24.94
CA GLN A 186 -2.10 -4.37 -24.76
C GLN A 186 -2.73 -3.92 -23.43
N MET A 187 -1.96 -3.92 -22.35
CA MET A 187 -2.43 -3.45 -21.06
C MET A 187 -2.73 -1.94 -21.06
N SER A 188 -1.94 -1.13 -21.75
CA SER A 188 -2.14 0.31 -21.86
C SER A 188 -3.47 0.68 -22.53
N SER A 189 -3.94 -0.12 -23.46
CA SER A 189 -5.21 0.06 -24.19
C SER A 189 -6.42 -0.61 -23.53
N SER A 190 -6.23 -1.23 -22.38
CA SER A 190 -7.32 -1.89 -21.65
C SER A 190 -8.42 -0.88 -21.21
N VAL A 191 -9.66 -1.32 -21.24
CA VAL A 191 -10.79 -0.56 -20.66
C VAL A 191 -10.74 -0.55 -19.14
N ASP A 192 -10.12 -1.57 -18.52
CA ASP A 192 -9.94 -1.67 -17.08
C ASP A 192 -8.79 -0.75 -16.61
N PRO A 193 -9.08 0.22 -15.72
CA PRO A 193 -8.07 1.14 -15.22
C PRO A 193 -6.96 0.44 -14.43
N THR A 194 -7.28 -0.61 -13.69
CA THR A 194 -6.30 -1.38 -12.91
C THR A 194 -5.27 -2.03 -13.82
N THR A 195 -5.72 -2.59 -14.94
CA THR A 195 -4.83 -3.15 -15.97
C THR A 195 -3.94 -2.07 -16.60
N ARG A 196 -4.48 -0.86 -16.88
CA ARG A 196 -3.66 0.26 -17.39
C ARG A 196 -2.58 0.69 -16.39
N ASP A 197 -2.89 0.64 -15.09
CA ASP A 197 -1.90 0.97 -14.05
C ASP A 197 -0.77 -0.06 -13.98
N VAL A 198 -1.03 -1.35 -14.28
CA VAL A 198 0.04 -2.34 -14.47
C VAL A 198 1.00 -1.90 -15.58
N ALA A 199 0.48 -1.43 -16.73
CA ALA A 199 1.33 -0.95 -17.82
C ALA A 199 2.20 0.25 -17.43
N ARG A 200 1.69 1.16 -16.57
CA ARG A 200 2.47 2.26 -16.00
C ARG A 200 3.61 1.75 -15.12
N TRP A 201 3.35 0.78 -14.27
CA TRP A 201 4.39 0.15 -13.45
C TRP A 201 5.44 -0.60 -14.28
N MET A 202 5.02 -1.30 -15.36
CA MET A 202 5.95 -1.89 -16.32
C MET A 202 6.89 -0.84 -16.94
N ALA A 203 6.34 0.30 -17.36
CA ALA A 203 7.12 1.39 -17.94
C ALA A 203 8.13 1.99 -16.93
N ARG A 204 7.72 2.23 -15.69
CA ARG A 204 8.56 2.75 -14.61
C ARG A 204 9.79 1.87 -14.36
N LEU A 205 9.59 0.55 -14.23
CA LEU A 205 10.69 -0.38 -13.97
C LEU A 205 11.61 -0.61 -15.17
N MET A 206 11.07 -0.60 -16.40
CA MET A 206 11.85 -0.80 -17.62
C MET A 206 12.76 0.37 -17.94
N ASN A 207 12.33 1.59 -17.67
CA ASN A 207 13.09 2.80 -17.97
C ASN A 207 14.17 3.13 -16.92
N GLY A 208 14.22 2.40 -15.81
CA GLY A 208 15.08 2.75 -14.66
C GLY A 208 14.70 4.09 -14.00
N ASP A 209 13.54 4.62 -14.36
CA ASP A 209 13.07 5.95 -14.00
C ASP A 209 12.45 5.91 -12.59
N VAL A 210 13.34 5.83 -11.60
CA VAL A 210 12.94 5.96 -10.19
C VAL A 210 12.47 7.40 -9.91
N ASP A 211 13.02 8.37 -10.62
CA ASP A 211 12.74 9.81 -10.43
C ASP A 211 11.40 10.27 -11.05
N ALA A 212 10.89 9.58 -12.07
CA ALA A 212 9.54 9.83 -12.62
C ALA A 212 8.40 9.40 -11.67
N VAL A 213 8.77 8.83 -10.54
CA VAL A 213 7.92 8.21 -9.55
C VAL A 213 7.66 9.14 -8.36
N VAL A 214 8.60 10.02 -8.06
CA VAL A 214 8.41 11.06 -7.06
C VAL A 214 7.69 12.22 -7.76
N GLY A 215 6.35 12.16 -7.76
CA GLY A 215 5.54 13.35 -8.08
C GLY A 215 6.09 14.50 -7.25
N LYS A 216 6.47 15.61 -7.93
CA LYS A 216 6.93 16.82 -7.24
C LYS A 216 5.98 17.16 -6.11
N PRO A 217 6.54 17.63 -4.96
CA PRO A 217 5.79 17.96 -3.76
C PRO A 217 4.70 18.98 -4.01
#